data_1a6fd7e280d5fb22fea2009dcd76b18c
#
_entry.id   1a6fd7e280d5fb22fea2009dcd76b18c
#
_cell.length_a   1.000
_cell.length_b   1.000
_cell.length_c   1.000
_cell.angle_alpha   90.00
_cell.angle_beta   90.00
_cell.angle_gamma   90.00
#
_symmetry.space_group_name_H-M   'P 1'
#
loop_
_entity.id
_entity.type
_entity.pdbx_description
1 polymer ?
#
loop_
_entity_poly.entity_id
_entity_poly.type
_entity_poly.pdbx_seq_one_letter_code
_entity_poly.pdbx_strand_id
1 'polypeptide(L)'
;MKQHRNLYRIEKFIVFLCIFTFPLHGIITNYMRHNPALWNHFFRSGYHIFFYDLMSFAMIFAFGSFMGIVFHICNSARKSADLKNTEITHHTMLKQQEELKNLKSTILKKQYYIDHYLHIAEQLGNEQRYAEMSSLISSLSSHVKRNYPDTFCKNALLNTLLQEKKAIADRLEINCQFRILLPESFDCVFSDITITSLFSNLLDNAIEACELCNSEEKKPFISLTTNFKANVFMIHMQNSKNPEEIFTHQTNKTQNSALHGHGLSIIEEIVTQYLGTYKWVDEGACFSCHLMLQFSEECH
;
A
#
# COMPACT_ATOMS: atom_id res chain seq x y z
N MET A 1 -20.68 -18.95 17.96
CA MET A 1 -21.41 -17.88 18.66
C MET A 1 -21.72 -18.17 20.15
N LYS A 2 -22.15 -19.36 20.59
CA LYS A 2 -22.42 -19.67 22.03
C LYS A 2 -21.15 -19.60 22.91
N GLN A 3 -20.02 -20.04 22.43
CA GLN A 3 -18.75 -20.09 23.17
C GLN A 3 -18.20 -18.67 23.47
N HIS A 4 -18.30 -17.73 22.51
CA HIS A 4 -17.93 -16.32 22.70
C HIS A 4 -18.80 -15.60 23.75
N ARG A 5 -20.07 -15.94 23.80
CA ARG A 5 -21.02 -15.32 24.76
C ARG A 5 -20.79 -15.78 26.19
N ASN A 6 -20.32 -17.01 26.40
CA ASN A 6 -19.97 -17.51 27.70
C ASN A 6 -18.63 -16.93 28.20
N LEU A 7 -17.63 -16.81 27.32
CA LEU A 7 -16.35 -16.16 27.66
C LEU A 7 -16.56 -14.71 28.11
N TYR A 8 -17.36 -13.94 27.39
CA TYR A 8 -17.68 -12.54 27.71
C TYR A 8 -18.43 -12.39 29.06
N ARG A 9 -19.26 -13.38 29.46
CA ARG A 9 -19.93 -13.39 30.78
C ARG A 9 -18.94 -13.66 31.92
N ILE A 10 -18.02 -14.59 31.71
CA ILE A 10 -16.96 -14.92 32.66
C ILE A 10 -16.02 -13.72 32.84
N GLU A 11 -15.61 -13.06 31.78
CA GLU A 11 -14.78 -11.86 31.82
C GLU A 11 -15.45 -10.73 32.64
N LYS A 12 -16.71 -10.43 32.39
CA LYS A 12 -17.47 -9.45 33.18
C LYS A 12 -17.56 -9.82 34.64
N PHE A 13 -17.75 -11.09 34.95
CA PHE A 13 -17.83 -11.55 36.33
C PHE A 13 -16.49 -11.40 37.06
N ILE A 14 -15.37 -11.69 36.40
CA ILE A 14 -14.02 -11.52 36.97
C ILE A 14 -13.72 -10.03 37.22
N VAL A 15 -14.02 -9.16 36.25
CA VAL A 15 -13.84 -7.70 36.40
C VAL A 15 -14.70 -7.17 37.56
N PHE A 16 -15.94 -7.62 37.68
CA PHE A 16 -16.82 -7.27 38.80
C PHE A 16 -16.23 -7.71 40.12
N LEU A 17 -15.71 -8.94 40.20
CA LEU A 17 -15.09 -9.48 41.42
C LEU A 17 -13.87 -8.62 41.84
N CYS A 18 -13.02 -8.24 40.90
CA CYS A 18 -11.84 -7.39 41.13
C CYS A 18 -12.23 -6.00 41.64
N ILE A 19 -13.25 -5.39 41.04
CA ILE A 19 -13.72 -4.04 41.42
C ILE A 19 -14.35 -4.03 42.83
N PHE A 20 -15.01 -5.12 43.22
CA PHE A 20 -15.69 -5.20 44.54
C PHE A 20 -14.79 -5.64 45.67
N THR A 21 -13.85 -6.54 45.45
CA THR A 21 -12.99 -7.08 46.52
C THR A 21 -12.05 -6.04 47.09
N PHE A 22 -11.53 -5.13 46.28
CA PHE A 22 -10.56 -4.12 46.72
C PHE A 22 -11.16 -3.06 47.66
N PRO A 23 -12.28 -2.40 47.30
CA PRO A 23 -12.95 -1.45 48.23
C PRO A 23 -13.51 -2.13 49.44
N LEU A 24 -14.06 -3.36 49.33
CA LEU A 24 -14.60 -4.10 50.44
C LEU A 24 -13.53 -4.41 51.51
N HIS A 25 -12.33 -4.80 51.06
CA HIS A 25 -11.18 -4.99 51.97
C HIS A 25 -10.83 -3.69 52.72
N GLY A 26 -10.75 -2.57 51.96
CA GLY A 26 -10.49 -1.24 52.56
C GLY A 26 -11.53 -0.82 53.59
N ILE A 27 -12.81 -1.08 53.31
CA ILE A 27 -13.92 -0.76 54.20
C ILE A 27 -13.85 -1.64 55.49
N ILE A 28 -13.64 -2.93 55.33
CA ILE A 28 -13.55 -3.87 56.48
C ILE A 28 -12.36 -3.53 57.37
N THR A 29 -11.19 -3.31 56.83
CA THR A 29 -9.99 -2.96 57.59
C THR A 29 -10.12 -1.61 58.27
N ASN A 30 -10.72 -0.61 57.62
CA ASN A 30 -11.00 0.69 58.23
C ASN A 30 -12.02 0.60 59.36
N TYR A 31 -13.11 -0.16 59.19
CA TYR A 31 -14.11 -0.40 60.22
C TYR A 31 -13.51 -1.10 61.43
N MET A 32 -12.71 -2.15 61.23
CA MET A 32 -12.02 -2.87 62.30
C MET A 32 -11.03 -1.99 63.07
N ARG A 33 -10.29 -1.10 62.36
CA ARG A 33 -9.33 -0.17 62.92
C ARG A 33 -10.00 0.84 63.90
N HIS A 34 -11.24 1.24 63.61
CA HIS A 34 -12.00 2.18 64.45
C HIS A 34 -12.73 1.51 65.64
N ASN A 35 -12.67 0.15 65.69
CA ASN A 35 -13.24 -0.62 66.82
C ASN A 35 -12.14 -1.38 67.60
N PRO A 36 -11.52 -0.76 68.65
CA PRO A 36 -10.33 -1.33 69.28
C PRO A 36 -10.60 -2.71 69.94
N ALA A 37 -11.82 -2.97 70.43
CA ALA A 37 -12.18 -4.26 71.00
C ALA A 37 -12.19 -5.39 69.92
N LEU A 38 -12.76 -5.15 68.75
CA LEU A 38 -12.78 -6.09 67.61
C LEU A 38 -11.39 -6.29 67.08
N TRP A 39 -10.62 -5.21 66.96
CA TRP A 39 -9.25 -5.24 66.49
C TRP A 39 -8.36 -6.09 67.39
N ASN A 40 -8.38 -5.88 68.66
CA ASN A 40 -7.61 -6.65 69.65
C ASN A 40 -8.03 -8.13 69.73
N HIS A 41 -9.31 -8.44 69.60
CA HIS A 41 -9.81 -9.83 69.53
C HIS A 41 -9.33 -10.53 68.24
N PHE A 42 -9.41 -9.85 67.07
CA PHE A 42 -8.97 -10.38 65.80
C PHE A 42 -7.48 -10.68 65.81
N PHE A 43 -6.63 -9.80 66.37
CA PHE A 43 -5.20 -10.03 66.50
C PHE A 43 -4.80 -11.10 67.48
N ARG A 44 -5.52 -11.23 68.62
CA ARG A 44 -5.27 -12.26 69.61
C ARG A 44 -5.67 -13.67 69.17
N SER A 45 -6.65 -13.79 68.30
CA SER A 45 -7.13 -15.10 67.84
C SER A 45 -6.30 -15.74 66.74
N GLY A 46 -5.28 -15.05 66.22
CA GLY A 46 -4.46 -15.55 65.10
C GLY A 46 -5.14 -15.57 63.75
N TYR A 47 -6.44 -15.25 63.66
CA TYR A 47 -7.20 -15.23 62.41
C TYR A 47 -6.73 -14.15 61.43
N HIS A 48 -6.01 -13.13 61.92
CA HIS A 48 -5.47 -12.06 61.09
C HIS A 48 -4.49 -12.58 60.06
N ILE A 49 -3.65 -13.56 60.37
CA ILE A 49 -2.66 -14.15 59.44
C ILE A 49 -3.41 -14.84 58.30
N PHE A 50 -4.34 -15.71 58.64
CA PHE A 50 -5.14 -16.42 57.63
C PHE A 50 -5.94 -15.46 56.73
N PHE A 51 -6.50 -14.39 57.33
CA PHE A 51 -7.26 -13.38 56.59
C PHE A 51 -6.36 -12.62 55.59
N TYR A 52 -5.16 -12.18 55.99
CA TYR A 52 -4.21 -11.50 55.11
C TYR A 52 -3.69 -12.41 54.00
N ASP A 53 -3.40 -13.68 54.29
CA ASP A 53 -3.00 -14.65 53.29
C ASP A 53 -4.11 -14.89 52.27
N LEU A 54 -5.33 -15.11 52.70
CA LEU A 54 -6.49 -15.28 51.83
C LEU A 54 -6.71 -14.07 50.93
N MET A 55 -6.60 -12.85 51.45
CA MET A 55 -6.74 -11.63 50.67
C MET A 55 -5.60 -11.42 49.69
N SER A 56 -4.38 -11.78 50.07
CA SER A 56 -3.21 -11.73 49.18
C SER A 56 -3.38 -12.69 47.99
N PHE A 57 -3.83 -13.93 48.24
CA PHE A 57 -4.13 -14.89 47.17
C PHE A 57 -5.25 -14.39 46.26
N ALA A 58 -6.32 -13.83 46.81
CA ALA A 58 -7.41 -13.25 46.02
C ALA A 58 -6.93 -12.09 45.11
N MET A 59 -6.03 -11.23 45.62
CA MET A 59 -5.46 -10.13 44.84
C MET A 59 -4.56 -10.63 43.72
N ILE A 60 -3.69 -11.61 43.97
CA ILE A 60 -2.82 -12.20 42.96
C ILE A 60 -3.65 -12.85 41.83
N PHE A 61 -4.68 -13.60 42.22
CA PHE A 61 -5.59 -14.24 41.27
C PHE A 61 -6.38 -13.21 40.44
N ALA A 62 -6.89 -12.14 41.09
CA ALA A 62 -7.59 -11.06 40.40
C ALA A 62 -6.68 -10.34 39.38
N PHE A 63 -5.44 -10.04 39.79
CA PHE A 63 -4.45 -9.41 38.88
C PHE A 63 -4.07 -10.31 37.71
N GLY A 64 -3.82 -11.59 37.96
CA GLY A 64 -3.53 -12.57 36.93
C GLY A 64 -4.66 -12.71 35.91
N SER A 65 -5.91 -12.75 36.40
CA SER A 65 -7.10 -12.80 35.54
C SER A 65 -7.28 -11.53 34.72
N PHE A 66 -7.03 -10.36 35.29
CA PHE A 66 -7.06 -9.08 34.58
C PHE A 66 -6.01 -9.03 33.45
N MET A 67 -4.77 -9.44 33.74
CA MET A 67 -3.71 -9.50 32.74
C MET A 67 -4.04 -10.50 31.62
N GLY A 68 -4.66 -11.62 31.94
CA GLY A 68 -5.16 -12.59 30.95
C GLY A 68 -6.20 -11.99 30.01
N ILE A 69 -7.14 -11.22 30.56
CA ILE A 69 -8.19 -10.52 29.76
C ILE A 69 -7.54 -9.48 28.83
N VAL A 70 -6.63 -8.65 29.37
CA VAL A 70 -5.92 -7.63 28.56
C VAL A 70 -5.14 -8.29 27.44
N PHE A 71 -4.40 -9.37 27.72
CA PHE A 71 -3.68 -10.13 26.70
C PHE A 71 -4.60 -10.68 25.62
N HIS A 72 -5.76 -11.24 26.03
CA HIS A 72 -6.74 -11.78 25.07
C HIS A 72 -7.32 -10.69 24.17
N ILE A 73 -7.66 -9.53 24.73
CA ILE A 73 -8.17 -8.37 23.97
C ILE A 73 -7.10 -7.88 22.96
N CYS A 74 -5.86 -7.70 23.42
CA CYS A 74 -4.76 -7.27 22.56
C CYS A 74 -4.50 -8.26 21.42
N ASN A 75 -4.51 -9.56 21.71
CA ASN A 75 -4.30 -10.59 20.70
C ASN A 75 -5.46 -10.69 19.70
N SER A 76 -6.70 -10.51 20.19
CA SER A 76 -7.88 -10.45 19.31
C SER A 76 -7.85 -9.23 18.39
N ALA A 77 -7.45 -8.06 18.92
CA ALA A 77 -7.30 -6.84 18.14
C ALA A 77 -6.22 -6.97 17.06
N ARG A 78 -5.06 -7.58 17.40
CA ARG A 78 -3.99 -7.86 16.42
C ARG A 78 -4.49 -8.78 15.29
N LYS A 79 -5.12 -9.90 15.62
CA LYS A 79 -5.69 -10.82 14.62
C LYS A 79 -6.72 -10.14 13.71
N SER A 80 -7.54 -9.26 14.26
CA SER A 80 -8.52 -8.51 13.48
C SER A 80 -7.85 -7.51 12.52
N ALA A 81 -6.77 -6.86 12.96
CA ALA A 81 -5.98 -5.96 12.12
C ALA A 81 -5.25 -6.71 11.00
N ASP A 82 -4.64 -7.86 11.32
CA ASP A 82 -3.95 -8.70 10.32
C ASP A 82 -4.91 -9.22 9.25
N LEU A 83 -6.11 -9.68 9.64
CA LEU A 83 -7.14 -10.11 8.69
C LEU A 83 -7.57 -8.98 7.76
N LYS A 84 -7.78 -7.78 8.32
CA LYS A 84 -8.16 -6.61 7.53
C LYS A 84 -7.05 -6.19 6.55
N ASN A 85 -5.81 -6.21 7.00
CA ASN A 85 -4.66 -5.92 6.13
C ASN A 85 -4.55 -6.94 4.97
N THR A 86 -4.72 -8.23 5.28
CA THR A 86 -4.68 -9.29 4.26
C THR A 86 -5.81 -9.12 3.24
N GLU A 87 -7.01 -8.76 3.68
CA GLU A 87 -8.17 -8.52 2.80
C GLU A 87 -7.92 -7.32 1.88
N ILE A 88 -7.37 -6.24 2.40
CA ILE A 88 -7.02 -5.03 1.62
C ILE A 88 -5.93 -5.36 0.58
N THR A 89 -4.88 -6.07 0.99
CA THR A 89 -3.79 -6.48 0.09
C THR A 89 -4.33 -7.36 -1.04
N HIS A 90 -5.20 -8.32 -0.72
CA HIS A 90 -5.83 -9.19 -1.71
C HIS A 90 -6.70 -8.41 -2.71
N HIS A 91 -7.49 -7.43 -2.22
CA HIS A 91 -8.31 -6.59 -3.09
C HIS A 91 -7.46 -5.72 -4.03
N THR A 92 -6.36 -5.16 -3.52
CA THR A 92 -5.41 -4.38 -4.33
C THR A 92 -4.77 -5.24 -5.41
N MET A 93 -4.37 -6.47 -5.06
CA MET A 93 -3.80 -7.43 -6.01
C MET A 93 -4.78 -7.81 -7.11
N LEU A 94 -6.04 -8.03 -6.79
CA LEU A 94 -7.09 -8.29 -7.78
C LEU A 94 -7.29 -7.11 -8.75
N LYS A 95 -7.27 -5.87 -8.23
CA LYS A 95 -7.37 -4.66 -9.06
C LYS A 95 -6.19 -4.56 -10.03
N GLN A 96 -4.98 -4.80 -9.56
CA GLN A 96 -3.78 -4.78 -10.39
C GLN A 96 -3.80 -5.88 -11.47
N GLN A 97 -4.29 -7.08 -11.14
CA GLN A 97 -4.46 -8.15 -12.12
C GLN A 97 -5.49 -7.77 -13.20
N GLU A 98 -6.55 -7.08 -12.85
CA GLU A 98 -7.55 -6.60 -13.80
C GLU A 98 -6.98 -5.52 -14.72
N GLU A 99 -6.23 -4.56 -14.18
CA GLU A 99 -5.50 -3.54 -14.96
C GLU A 99 -4.52 -4.19 -15.95
N LEU A 100 -3.72 -5.16 -15.48
CA LEU A 100 -2.80 -5.91 -16.33
C LEU A 100 -3.54 -6.65 -17.46
N LYS A 101 -4.66 -7.30 -17.15
CA LYS A 101 -5.50 -8.00 -18.14
C LYS A 101 -6.03 -7.02 -19.20
N ASN A 102 -6.49 -5.84 -18.78
CA ASN A 102 -6.98 -4.80 -19.67
C ASN A 102 -5.86 -4.26 -20.56
N LEU A 103 -4.69 -4.02 -20.00
CA LEU A 103 -3.50 -3.58 -20.74
C LEU A 103 -3.08 -4.62 -21.78
N LYS A 104 -3.00 -5.91 -21.37
CA LYS A 104 -2.69 -7.02 -22.30
C LYS A 104 -3.71 -7.12 -23.44
N SER A 105 -5.00 -6.99 -23.13
CA SER A 105 -6.05 -7.02 -24.15
C SER A 105 -5.91 -5.87 -25.15
N THR A 106 -5.50 -4.70 -24.68
CA THR A 106 -5.26 -3.52 -25.51
C THR A 106 -4.07 -3.72 -26.43
N ILE A 107 -2.98 -4.31 -25.92
CA ILE A 107 -1.79 -4.64 -26.72
C ILE A 107 -2.15 -5.66 -27.80
N LEU A 108 -2.85 -6.74 -27.44
CA LEU A 108 -3.26 -7.77 -28.40
C LEU A 108 -4.16 -7.20 -29.51
N LYS A 109 -5.10 -6.31 -29.17
CA LYS A 109 -5.92 -5.61 -30.19
C LYS A 109 -5.04 -4.78 -31.12
N LYS A 110 -4.07 -4.04 -30.58
CA LYS A 110 -3.14 -3.24 -31.39
C LYS A 110 -2.30 -4.10 -32.32
N GLN A 111 -1.76 -5.22 -31.82
CA GLN A 111 -1.02 -6.17 -32.65
C GLN A 111 -1.88 -6.73 -33.79
N TYR A 112 -3.09 -7.17 -33.47
CA TYR A 112 -4.04 -7.66 -34.48
C TYR A 112 -4.31 -6.63 -35.58
N TYR A 113 -4.52 -5.35 -35.23
CA TYR A 113 -4.70 -4.29 -36.23
C TYR A 113 -3.47 -4.10 -37.09
N ILE A 114 -2.27 -4.09 -36.49
CA ILE A 114 -1.01 -3.96 -37.24
C ILE A 114 -0.85 -5.12 -38.23
N ASP A 115 -1.01 -6.36 -37.76
CA ASP A 115 -0.90 -7.56 -38.58
C ASP A 115 -1.91 -7.55 -39.74
N HIS A 116 -3.14 -7.15 -39.46
CA HIS A 116 -4.19 -7.03 -40.48
C HIS A 116 -3.81 -6.00 -41.56
N TYR A 117 -3.32 -4.84 -41.17
CA TYR A 117 -2.90 -3.82 -42.14
C TYR A 117 -1.64 -4.23 -42.90
N LEU A 118 -0.69 -4.92 -42.27
CA LEU A 118 0.48 -5.47 -42.98
C LEU A 118 0.06 -6.48 -44.02
N HIS A 119 -0.88 -7.36 -43.68
CA HIS A 119 -1.41 -8.34 -44.66
C HIS A 119 -2.09 -7.67 -45.87
N ILE A 120 -2.91 -6.63 -45.63
CA ILE A 120 -3.50 -5.84 -46.74
C ILE A 120 -2.42 -5.16 -47.58
N ALA A 121 -1.41 -4.58 -46.91
CA ALA A 121 -0.33 -3.93 -47.63
C ALA A 121 0.49 -4.92 -48.52
N GLU A 122 0.74 -6.13 -48.00
CA GLU A 122 1.37 -7.22 -48.73
C GLU A 122 0.52 -7.66 -49.95
N GLN A 123 -0.79 -7.80 -49.77
CA GLN A 123 -1.73 -8.16 -50.81
C GLN A 123 -1.75 -7.11 -51.93
N LEU A 124 -1.83 -5.81 -51.59
CA LEU A 124 -1.77 -4.69 -52.51
C LEU A 124 -0.42 -4.62 -53.27
N GLY A 125 0.68 -4.96 -52.59
CA GLY A 125 2.00 -5.08 -53.18
C GLY A 125 2.10 -6.20 -54.23
N ASN A 126 1.55 -7.37 -53.91
CA ASN A 126 1.50 -8.52 -54.81
C ASN A 126 0.62 -8.24 -56.04
N GLU A 127 -0.45 -7.46 -55.88
CA GLU A 127 -1.32 -6.99 -56.97
C GLU A 127 -0.73 -5.79 -57.77
N GLN A 128 0.47 -5.32 -57.42
CA GLN A 128 1.16 -4.15 -58.03
C GLN A 128 0.37 -2.82 -57.86
N ARG A 129 -0.53 -2.72 -56.90
CA ARG A 129 -1.35 -1.53 -56.59
C ARG A 129 -0.61 -0.59 -55.64
N TYR A 130 0.56 -0.11 -56.06
CA TYR A 130 1.48 0.66 -55.23
C TYR A 130 0.92 2.00 -54.72
N ALA A 131 0.05 2.65 -55.49
CA ALA A 131 -0.58 3.90 -55.08
C ALA A 131 -1.52 3.71 -53.86
N GLU A 132 -2.30 2.63 -53.88
CA GLU A 132 -3.21 2.29 -52.78
C GLU A 132 -2.45 1.80 -51.53
N MET A 133 -1.40 1.00 -51.74
CA MET A 133 -0.50 0.58 -50.67
C MET A 133 0.16 1.81 -49.99
N SER A 134 0.66 2.78 -50.78
CA SER A 134 1.24 4.01 -50.22
C SER A 134 0.22 4.84 -49.44
N SER A 135 -1.00 4.94 -49.95
CA SER A 135 -2.11 5.60 -49.24
C SER A 135 -2.43 4.92 -47.92
N LEU A 136 -2.51 3.57 -47.91
CA LEU A 136 -2.76 2.77 -46.74
C LEU A 136 -1.66 2.98 -45.66
N ILE A 137 -0.38 2.89 -46.06
CA ILE A 137 0.76 3.11 -45.19
C ILE A 137 0.77 4.54 -44.61
N SER A 138 0.45 5.54 -45.43
CA SER A 138 0.38 6.94 -45.02
C SER A 138 -0.76 7.17 -44.00
N SER A 139 -1.93 6.56 -44.25
CA SER A 139 -3.06 6.64 -43.33
C SER A 139 -2.76 5.95 -41.99
N LEU A 140 -2.09 4.79 -42.02
CA LEU A 140 -1.64 4.05 -40.87
C LEU A 140 -0.62 4.86 -40.06
N SER A 141 0.39 5.41 -40.70
CA SER A 141 1.41 6.26 -40.10
C SER A 141 0.80 7.48 -39.41
N SER A 142 -0.16 8.15 -40.08
CA SER A 142 -0.85 9.30 -39.53
C SER A 142 -1.75 8.91 -38.35
N HIS A 143 -2.38 7.73 -38.39
CA HIS A 143 -3.22 7.21 -37.32
C HIS A 143 -2.38 6.80 -36.11
N VAL A 144 -1.23 6.15 -36.30
CA VAL A 144 -0.28 5.81 -35.25
C VAL A 144 0.30 7.08 -34.62
N LYS A 145 0.75 8.05 -35.42
CA LYS A 145 1.24 9.33 -34.88
C LYS A 145 0.19 10.14 -34.12
N ARG A 146 -1.07 10.10 -34.55
CA ARG A 146 -2.15 10.83 -33.90
C ARG A 146 -2.57 10.17 -32.56
N ASN A 147 -2.57 8.85 -32.47
CA ASN A 147 -3.01 8.11 -31.29
C ASN A 147 -1.87 7.79 -30.32
N TYR A 148 -0.61 7.80 -30.80
CA TYR A 148 0.57 7.47 -30.00
C TYR A 148 1.73 8.39 -30.37
N PRO A 149 1.64 9.68 -30.00
CA PRO A 149 2.67 10.67 -30.37
C PRO A 149 4.03 10.38 -29.73
N ASP A 150 4.03 9.73 -28.55
CA ASP A 150 5.23 9.51 -27.75
C ASP A 150 5.51 8.02 -27.56
N THR A 151 6.69 7.58 -27.99
CA THR A 151 7.25 6.27 -27.64
C THR A 151 8.34 6.50 -26.63
N PHE A 152 8.11 6.08 -25.38
CA PHE A 152 9.02 6.32 -24.27
C PHE A 152 10.09 5.25 -24.11
N CYS A 153 9.75 3.98 -24.41
CA CYS A 153 10.67 2.86 -24.27
C CYS A 153 10.31 1.68 -25.19
N LYS A 154 11.23 0.69 -25.28
CA LYS A 154 11.07 -0.51 -26.12
C LYS A 154 10.08 -1.52 -25.52
N ASN A 155 9.97 -1.63 -24.18
CA ASN A 155 9.03 -2.54 -23.54
C ASN A 155 7.59 -2.09 -23.81
N ALA A 156 6.81 -2.94 -24.50
CA ALA A 156 5.46 -2.60 -24.99
C ALA A 156 4.47 -2.35 -23.85
N LEU A 157 4.58 -3.12 -22.74
CA LEU A 157 3.72 -3.01 -21.59
C LEU A 157 3.94 -1.68 -20.85
N LEU A 158 5.21 -1.39 -20.50
CA LEU A 158 5.57 -0.15 -19.83
C LEU A 158 5.26 1.06 -20.71
N ASN A 159 5.58 1.00 -22.00
CA ASN A 159 5.27 2.08 -22.93
C ASN A 159 3.76 2.39 -22.99
N THR A 160 2.91 1.35 -23.03
CA THR A 160 1.46 1.53 -23.05
C THR A 160 0.96 2.15 -21.73
N LEU A 161 1.50 1.71 -20.60
CA LEU A 161 1.17 2.26 -19.30
C LEU A 161 1.59 3.74 -19.19
N LEU A 162 2.79 4.09 -19.61
CA LEU A 162 3.27 5.48 -19.63
C LEU A 162 2.40 6.38 -20.53
N GLN A 163 2.00 5.90 -21.70
CA GLN A 163 1.08 6.62 -22.58
C GLN A 163 -0.29 6.85 -21.93
N GLU A 164 -0.84 5.84 -21.26
CA GLU A 164 -2.11 5.95 -20.56
C GLU A 164 -2.04 6.98 -19.43
N LYS A 165 -1.02 6.88 -18.56
CA LYS A 165 -0.84 7.82 -17.43
C LYS A 165 -0.53 9.23 -17.92
N LYS A 166 0.24 9.40 -19.00
CA LYS A 166 0.45 10.69 -19.63
C LYS A 166 -0.87 11.29 -20.15
N ALA A 167 -1.70 10.49 -20.81
CA ALA A 167 -2.99 10.97 -21.30
C ALA A 167 -3.95 11.39 -20.18
N ILE A 168 -3.85 10.77 -18.98
CA ILE A 168 -4.59 11.20 -17.79
C ILE A 168 -4.04 12.54 -17.30
N ALA A 169 -2.73 12.65 -17.14
CA ALA A 169 -2.05 13.86 -16.69
C ALA A 169 -2.28 15.05 -17.62
N ASP A 170 -2.23 14.83 -18.95
CA ASP A 170 -2.50 15.88 -19.95
C ASP A 170 -3.94 16.44 -19.81
N ARG A 171 -4.93 15.58 -19.51
CA ARG A 171 -6.33 16.02 -19.24
C ARG A 171 -6.45 16.86 -17.96
N LEU A 172 -5.57 16.65 -17.00
CA LEU A 172 -5.48 17.39 -15.74
C LEU A 172 -4.52 18.60 -15.84
N GLU A 173 -4.06 18.92 -17.05
CA GLU A 173 -3.07 19.99 -17.31
C GLU A 173 -1.74 19.84 -16.57
N ILE A 174 -1.34 18.62 -16.21
CA ILE A 174 -0.08 18.29 -15.57
C ILE A 174 1.00 18.10 -16.63
N ASN A 175 2.13 18.81 -16.49
CA ASN A 175 3.27 18.69 -17.43
C ASN A 175 4.09 17.44 -17.13
N CYS A 176 4.06 16.43 -18.02
CA CYS A 176 4.80 15.17 -17.86
C CYS A 176 6.05 15.10 -18.71
N GLN A 177 7.18 14.76 -18.09
CA GLN A 177 8.45 14.48 -18.77
C GLN A 177 8.94 13.07 -18.41
N PHE A 178 8.96 12.16 -19.39
CA PHE A 178 9.42 10.79 -19.20
C PHE A 178 10.71 10.55 -20.01
N ARG A 179 11.78 10.12 -19.31
CA ARG A 179 13.08 9.73 -19.91
C ARG A 179 13.40 8.32 -19.45
N ILE A 180 13.08 7.34 -20.28
CA ILE A 180 13.12 5.93 -19.90
C ILE A 180 14.27 5.23 -20.60
N LEU A 181 15.29 4.84 -19.84
CA LEU A 181 16.35 3.94 -20.28
C LEU A 181 16.18 2.61 -19.56
N LEU A 182 16.09 1.52 -20.34
CA LEU A 182 15.91 0.16 -19.85
C LEU A 182 17.14 -0.68 -20.18
N PRO A 183 17.62 -1.57 -19.30
CA PRO A 183 18.63 -2.57 -19.63
C PRO A 183 18.07 -3.57 -20.65
N GLU A 184 18.95 -4.23 -21.42
CA GLU A 184 18.53 -5.22 -22.42
C GLU A 184 17.80 -6.42 -21.78
N SER A 185 18.20 -6.80 -20.56
CA SER A 185 17.61 -7.88 -19.78
C SER A 185 16.29 -7.49 -19.07
N PHE A 186 15.77 -6.27 -19.27
CA PHE A 186 14.61 -5.75 -18.52
C PHE A 186 13.41 -6.70 -18.55
N ASP A 187 13.06 -7.22 -19.71
CA ASP A 187 11.90 -8.10 -19.91
C ASP A 187 12.09 -9.49 -19.30
N CYS A 188 13.35 -9.90 -19.08
CA CYS A 188 13.67 -11.18 -18.44
C CYS A 188 13.67 -11.06 -16.90
N VAL A 189 14.10 -9.92 -16.39
CA VAL A 189 14.30 -9.69 -14.95
C VAL A 189 13.00 -9.27 -14.25
N PHE A 190 12.26 -8.37 -14.87
CA PHE A 190 11.07 -7.79 -14.28
C PHE A 190 9.80 -8.40 -14.87
N SER A 191 9.00 -9.07 -14.03
CA SER A 191 7.72 -9.60 -14.46
C SER A 191 6.75 -8.49 -14.85
N ASP A 192 5.79 -8.81 -15.73
CA ASP A 192 4.72 -7.88 -16.12
C ASP A 192 3.95 -7.31 -14.92
N ILE A 193 3.75 -8.14 -13.87
CA ILE A 193 3.08 -7.72 -12.63
C ILE A 193 3.94 -6.72 -11.89
N THR A 194 5.25 -6.98 -11.77
CA THR A 194 6.20 -6.06 -11.14
C THR A 194 6.23 -4.72 -11.84
N ILE A 195 6.35 -4.72 -13.18
CA ILE A 195 6.37 -3.51 -14.00
C ILE A 195 5.08 -2.71 -13.78
N THR A 196 3.93 -3.37 -13.92
CA THR A 196 2.63 -2.72 -13.78
C THR A 196 2.44 -2.17 -12.37
N SER A 197 2.70 -2.96 -11.34
CA SER A 197 2.53 -2.54 -9.95
C SER A 197 3.45 -1.39 -9.57
N LEU A 198 4.72 -1.45 -9.96
CA LEU A 198 5.70 -0.42 -9.61
C LEU A 198 5.37 0.91 -10.28
N PHE A 199 5.25 0.91 -11.60
CA PHE A 199 5.06 2.16 -12.35
C PHE A 199 3.65 2.74 -12.24
N SER A 200 2.59 1.90 -12.11
CA SER A 200 1.25 2.42 -11.83
C SER A 200 1.21 3.12 -10.47
N ASN A 201 1.68 2.48 -9.41
CA ASN A 201 1.64 3.08 -8.07
C ASN A 201 2.49 4.37 -7.99
N LEU A 202 3.66 4.40 -8.66
CA LEU A 202 4.47 5.62 -8.72
C LEU A 202 3.71 6.76 -9.40
N LEU A 203 3.17 6.52 -10.59
CA LEU A 203 2.51 7.55 -11.39
C LEU A 203 1.16 7.96 -10.82
N ASP A 204 0.39 7.03 -10.27
CA ASP A 204 -0.90 7.35 -9.63
C ASP A 204 -0.69 8.25 -8.40
N ASN A 205 0.30 7.95 -7.55
CA ASN A 205 0.65 8.81 -6.42
C ASN A 205 1.09 10.21 -6.87
N ALA A 206 1.87 10.29 -7.98
CA ALA A 206 2.32 11.58 -8.51
C ALA A 206 1.17 12.40 -9.10
N ILE A 207 0.24 11.76 -9.82
CA ILE A 207 -0.95 12.42 -10.40
C ILE A 207 -1.85 12.93 -9.27
N GLU A 208 -2.17 12.08 -8.28
CA GLU A 208 -2.98 12.48 -7.11
C GLU A 208 -2.37 13.68 -6.37
N ALA A 209 -1.05 13.67 -6.14
CA ALA A 209 -0.37 14.79 -5.49
C ALA A 209 -0.44 16.08 -6.31
N CYS A 210 -0.35 15.98 -7.66
CA CYS A 210 -0.48 17.11 -8.55
C CYS A 210 -1.91 17.66 -8.61
N GLU A 211 -2.94 16.81 -8.54
CA GLU A 211 -4.35 17.24 -8.50
C GLU A 211 -4.68 18.10 -7.27
N LEU A 212 -3.98 17.86 -6.16
CA LEU A 212 -4.14 18.63 -4.93
C LEU A 212 -3.35 19.94 -4.91
N CYS A 213 -2.60 20.24 -5.98
CA CYS A 213 -1.86 21.49 -6.12
C CYS A 213 -2.79 22.63 -6.54
N ASN A 214 -3.14 23.49 -5.60
CA ASN A 214 -3.96 24.70 -5.84
C ASN A 214 -3.15 25.90 -6.36
N SER A 215 -2.03 25.71 -7.04
CA SER A 215 -1.17 26.84 -7.46
C SER A 215 -1.64 27.42 -8.77
N GLU A 216 -2.27 28.60 -8.70
CA GLU A 216 -2.57 29.45 -9.87
C GLU A 216 -1.30 29.96 -10.60
N GLU A 217 -0.13 29.90 -9.94
CA GLU A 217 1.12 30.48 -10.45
C GLU A 217 1.97 29.54 -11.30
N LYS A 218 1.91 28.22 -11.09
CA LYS A 218 2.74 27.25 -11.85
C LYS A 218 1.95 25.98 -12.15
N LYS A 219 1.96 25.56 -13.41
CA LYS A 219 1.41 24.25 -13.81
C LYS A 219 2.12 23.14 -13.06
N PRO A 220 1.38 22.19 -12.45
CA PRO A 220 1.98 21.03 -11.80
C PRO A 220 2.76 20.18 -12.81
N PHE A 221 3.79 19.49 -12.33
CA PHE A 221 4.64 18.66 -13.19
C PHE A 221 4.93 17.29 -12.58
N ILE A 222 5.20 16.33 -13.49
CA ILE A 222 5.72 15.01 -13.16
C ILE A 222 6.94 14.76 -14.02
N SER A 223 8.08 14.41 -13.42
CA SER A 223 9.30 14.02 -14.10
C SER A 223 9.66 12.60 -13.68
N LEU A 224 9.75 11.69 -14.65
CA LEU A 224 10.16 10.30 -14.43
C LEU A 224 11.40 10.00 -15.26
N THR A 225 12.48 9.64 -14.61
CA THR A 225 13.74 9.27 -15.26
C THR A 225 14.15 7.88 -14.78
N THR A 226 14.45 6.99 -15.72
CA THR A 226 15.09 5.72 -15.40
C THR A 226 16.48 5.66 -16.00
N ASN A 227 17.37 4.97 -15.32
CA ASN A 227 18.72 4.71 -15.76
C ASN A 227 19.20 3.37 -15.20
N PHE A 228 20.28 2.84 -15.77
CA PHE A 228 20.90 1.64 -15.22
C PHE A 228 22.41 1.74 -15.30
N LYS A 229 23.08 1.16 -14.31
CA LYS A 229 24.53 1.09 -14.25
C LYS A 229 24.94 -0.21 -13.59
N ALA A 230 25.79 -1.00 -14.29
CA ALA A 230 26.08 -2.36 -13.87
C ALA A 230 24.74 -3.10 -13.59
N ASN A 231 24.63 -3.80 -12.48
CA ASN A 231 23.45 -4.60 -12.11
C ASN A 231 22.44 -3.82 -11.24
N VAL A 232 22.35 -2.49 -11.41
CA VAL A 232 21.41 -1.66 -10.66
C VAL A 232 20.55 -0.86 -11.63
N PHE A 233 19.23 -1.07 -11.55
CA PHE A 233 18.22 -0.26 -12.22
C PHE A 233 17.75 0.85 -11.27
N MET A 234 17.87 2.08 -11.74
CA MET A 234 17.57 3.27 -10.97
C MET A 234 16.33 3.96 -11.53
N ILE A 235 15.40 4.30 -10.66
CA ILE A 235 14.21 5.08 -10.98
C ILE A 235 14.24 6.34 -10.13
N HIS A 236 14.15 7.49 -10.77
CA HIS A 236 13.98 8.77 -10.11
C HIS A 236 12.70 9.41 -10.61
N MET A 237 11.80 9.74 -9.70
CA MET A 237 10.58 10.47 -10.00
C MET A 237 10.47 11.68 -9.11
N GLN A 238 10.02 12.79 -9.69
CA GLN A 238 9.73 14.03 -9.00
C GLN A 238 8.38 14.57 -9.46
N ASN A 239 7.58 15.06 -8.54
CA ASN A 239 6.28 15.66 -8.84
C ASN A 239 6.00 16.87 -7.97
N SER A 240 5.14 17.74 -8.45
CA SER A 240 4.56 18.82 -7.65
C SER A 240 3.64 18.26 -6.58
N LYS A 241 3.62 18.90 -5.41
CA LYS A 241 2.67 18.61 -4.34
C LYS A 241 2.24 19.92 -3.63
N ASN A 242 1.14 19.85 -2.91
CA ASN A 242 0.72 20.96 -2.05
C ASN A 242 1.72 21.12 -0.89
N PRO A 243 2.35 22.31 -0.71
CA PRO A 243 3.32 22.54 0.37
C PRO A 243 2.75 22.38 1.78
N GLU A 244 1.44 22.57 1.94
CA GLU A 244 0.76 22.41 3.23
C GLU A 244 0.56 20.95 3.63
N GLU A 245 0.67 20.02 2.69
CA GLU A 245 0.55 18.59 2.93
C GLU A 245 1.91 18.02 3.35
N ILE A 246 2.07 17.72 4.63
CA ILE A 246 3.29 17.11 5.15
C ILE A 246 3.27 15.62 4.79
N PHE A 247 4.32 15.15 4.12
CA PHE A 247 4.52 13.73 3.88
C PHE A 247 4.75 13.00 5.20
N THR A 248 3.77 12.20 5.59
CA THR A 248 3.91 11.26 6.70
C THR A 248 3.91 9.85 6.13
N HIS A 249 4.88 9.04 6.53
CA HIS A 249 4.98 7.61 6.14
C HIS A 249 3.71 6.80 6.52
N GLN A 250 2.90 7.35 7.44
CA GLN A 250 1.57 6.86 7.78
C GLN A 250 0.56 7.71 7.01
N THR A 251 -0.10 7.10 6.07
CA THR A 251 -1.19 7.73 5.30
C THR A 251 -2.32 8.17 6.23
N ASN A 252 -2.30 9.45 6.63
CA ASN A 252 -3.41 10.12 7.31
C ASN A 252 -4.51 10.47 6.29
N LYS A 253 -5.00 9.52 5.52
CA LYS A 253 -6.19 9.75 4.70
C LYS A 253 -7.42 9.37 5.50
N THR A 254 -8.12 10.43 5.95
CA THR A 254 -9.44 10.44 6.56
C THR A 254 -10.43 9.47 5.91
N GLN A 255 -11.01 8.64 6.73
CA GLN A 255 -12.28 7.89 6.74
C GLN A 255 -12.91 7.30 5.46
N ASN A 256 -12.50 7.67 4.23
CA ASN A 256 -13.10 7.13 3.00
C ASN A 256 -12.13 6.45 2.02
N SER A 257 -10.87 6.24 2.36
CA SER A 257 -9.87 5.73 1.41
C SER A 257 -9.08 4.52 1.92
N ALA A 258 -9.78 3.46 2.29
CA ALA A 258 -9.15 2.16 2.58
C ALA A 258 -8.37 1.57 1.38
N LEU A 259 -8.53 2.15 0.18
CA LEU A 259 -7.90 1.73 -1.08
C LEU A 259 -6.66 2.53 -1.47
N HIS A 260 -6.48 3.79 -0.98
CA HIS A 260 -5.43 4.69 -1.47
C HIS A 260 -4.15 4.76 -0.60
N GLY A 261 -4.10 4.05 0.53
CA GLY A 261 -2.96 4.08 1.47
C GLY A 261 -1.83 3.09 1.21
N HIS A 262 -1.97 2.16 0.26
CA HIS A 262 -1.06 1.03 0.11
C HIS A 262 -0.06 1.15 -1.04
N GLY A 263 -0.15 2.18 -1.88
CA GLY A 263 0.73 2.33 -3.05
C GLY A 263 2.22 2.39 -2.69
N LEU A 264 2.57 3.14 -1.65
CA LEU A 264 3.96 3.24 -1.20
C LEU A 264 4.47 1.93 -0.61
N SER A 265 3.68 1.23 0.19
CA SER A 265 4.08 -0.06 0.77
C SER A 265 4.29 -1.14 -0.31
N ILE A 266 3.52 -1.12 -1.39
CA ILE A 266 3.72 -2.01 -2.55
C ILE A 266 5.04 -1.69 -3.24
N ILE A 267 5.36 -0.41 -3.43
CA ILE A 267 6.64 0.01 -4.02
C ILE A 267 7.82 -0.46 -3.15
N GLU A 268 7.73 -0.27 -1.83
CA GLU A 268 8.75 -0.68 -0.87
C GLU A 268 8.94 -2.20 -0.85
N GLU A 269 7.85 -2.96 -0.90
CA GLU A 269 7.88 -4.42 -0.99
C GLU A 269 8.59 -4.89 -2.27
N ILE A 270 8.23 -4.32 -3.42
CA ILE A 270 8.87 -4.63 -4.70
C ILE A 270 10.36 -4.30 -4.63
N VAL A 271 10.75 -3.11 -4.16
CA VAL A 271 12.15 -2.71 -4.06
C VAL A 271 12.92 -3.66 -3.15
N THR A 272 12.33 -4.08 -2.03
CA THR A 272 12.94 -5.04 -1.10
C THR A 272 13.10 -6.43 -1.73
N GLN A 273 12.12 -6.88 -2.51
CA GLN A 273 12.18 -8.15 -3.25
C GLN A 273 13.37 -8.20 -4.22
N TYR A 274 13.70 -7.06 -4.83
CA TYR A 274 14.86 -6.93 -5.72
C TYR A 274 16.15 -6.46 -5.00
N LEU A 275 16.27 -6.71 -3.69
CA LEU A 275 17.41 -6.34 -2.85
C LEU A 275 17.82 -4.87 -3.03
N GLY A 276 16.85 -4.03 -3.28
CA GLY A 276 17.02 -2.63 -3.62
C GLY A 276 16.97 -1.70 -2.41
N THR A 277 17.05 -0.42 -2.69
CA THR A 277 16.90 0.65 -1.71
C THR A 277 15.96 1.72 -2.25
N TYR A 278 15.27 2.39 -1.35
CA TYR A 278 14.37 3.51 -1.70
C TYR A 278 14.63 4.69 -0.79
N LYS A 279 14.36 5.88 -1.32
CA LYS A 279 14.44 7.13 -0.57
C LYS A 279 13.31 8.05 -1.01
N TRP A 280 12.52 8.49 -0.05
CA TRP A 280 11.48 9.50 -0.21
C TRP A 280 12.01 10.85 0.29
N VAL A 281 11.81 11.91 -0.47
CA VAL A 281 12.27 13.26 -0.12
C VAL A 281 11.13 14.24 -0.32
N ASP A 282 10.69 14.86 0.77
CA ASP A 282 9.72 15.95 0.75
C ASP A 282 10.47 17.29 0.72
N GLU A 283 10.36 18.02 -0.38
CA GLU A 283 10.98 19.33 -0.60
C GLU A 283 9.95 20.47 -0.46
N GLY A 284 8.85 20.24 0.24
CA GLY A 284 7.75 21.18 0.41
C GLY A 284 6.85 21.24 -0.82
N ALA A 285 7.15 22.06 -1.82
CA ALA A 285 6.34 22.16 -3.05
C ALA A 285 6.57 21.01 -4.04
N CYS A 286 7.58 20.17 -3.81
CA CYS A 286 7.90 19.01 -4.64
C CYS A 286 8.10 17.78 -3.77
N PHE A 287 7.82 16.63 -4.34
CA PHE A 287 8.13 15.31 -3.75
C PHE A 287 9.02 14.55 -4.72
N SER A 288 10.10 13.98 -4.20
CA SER A 288 11.03 13.19 -4.99
C SER A 288 11.15 11.78 -4.43
N CYS A 289 11.18 10.79 -5.32
CA CYS A 289 11.51 9.42 -4.96
C CYS A 289 12.71 8.91 -5.75
N HIS A 290 13.57 8.17 -5.06
CA HIS A 290 14.73 7.50 -5.64
C HIS A 290 14.65 6.03 -5.29
N LEU A 291 14.57 5.19 -6.31
CA LEU A 291 14.54 3.73 -6.15
C LEU A 291 15.74 3.14 -6.86
N MET A 292 16.35 2.13 -6.25
CA MET A 292 17.41 1.34 -6.83
C MET A 292 17.02 -0.13 -6.68
N LEU A 293 16.99 -0.87 -7.79
CA LEU A 293 16.68 -2.30 -7.80
C LEU A 293 17.88 -3.05 -8.35
N GLN A 294 18.30 -4.12 -7.67
CA GLN A 294 19.36 -4.98 -8.17
C GLN A 294 18.78 -5.98 -9.19
N PHE A 295 19.51 -6.24 -10.25
CA PHE A 295 19.15 -7.23 -11.24
C PHE A 295 20.38 -8.03 -11.70
N SER A 296 20.17 -9.26 -12.14
CA SER A 296 21.21 -10.10 -12.76
C SER A 296 21.09 -9.97 -14.27
N GLU A 297 22.18 -9.79 -14.97
CA GLU A 297 22.19 -9.79 -16.46
C GLU A 297 22.02 -11.20 -17.05
N GLU A 298 22.11 -12.24 -16.22
CA GLU A 298 21.90 -13.60 -16.66
C GLU A 298 20.41 -13.90 -16.77
N CYS A 299 19.90 -13.85 -18.00
CA CYS A 299 18.60 -14.45 -18.34
C CYS A 299 18.77 -15.98 -18.31
N HIS A 300 18.15 -16.64 -17.36
CA HIS A 300 18.07 -18.12 -17.30
C HIS A 300 16.95 -18.63 -18.20
#